data_bdbe46b1cb95f9308f3856943d15ae5e
#
_entry.id   bdbe46b1cb95f9308f3856943d15ae5e
#
_cell.length_a   1.000
_cell.length_b   1.000
_cell.length_c   1.000
_cell.angle_alpha   90.00
_cell.angle_beta   90.00
_cell.angle_gamma   90.00
#
_symmetry.space_group_name_H-M   'P 1'
#
loop_
_entity.id
_entity.type
_entity.pdbx_description
1 polymer ?
#
loop_
_entity_poly.entity_id
_entity_poly.type
_entity_poly.pdbx_seq_one_letter_code
_entity_poly.pdbx_strand_id
1 'polypeptide(L)'
;IWYRIRRLIRKTIGFTYSVSYSRKGEPFSLQPFVNKNSCLEEGNVFTFLNQTVVFNSWNETCYGKLWAYNLNYMDYLHQCGVSFEEGKKWIEIFIDDIAENKVGLEPYPIALRGINWIKFISKYQAQITEKEKQRWDATLYAQYKILLDNLEYHLLGNHLLEDAFSLLWAGLYYRDEFFYLKASGLLKKELEEQILSDGGHYELSPMYHEILLDRLLDCVNVAKNNLRF
;
A
#
# COMPACT_ATOMS: atom_id res chain seq x y z
N ILE A 1 -9.32 7.65 -22.41
CA ILE A 1 -10.65 7.30 -22.97
C ILE A 1 -11.02 5.88 -22.54
N TRP A 2 -10.19 4.86 -22.79
CA TRP A 2 -10.48 3.45 -22.47
C TRP A 2 -10.81 3.22 -20.97
N TYR A 3 -10.08 3.82 -20.06
CA TYR A 3 -10.33 3.72 -18.62
C TYR A 3 -11.75 4.21 -18.24
N ARG A 4 -12.20 5.34 -18.83
CA ARG A 4 -13.55 5.87 -18.57
C ARG A 4 -14.63 4.95 -19.14
N ILE A 5 -14.43 4.38 -20.32
CA ILE A 5 -15.37 3.44 -20.95
C ILE A 5 -15.48 2.18 -20.09
N ARG A 6 -14.35 1.60 -19.68
CA ARG A 6 -14.32 0.41 -18.81
C ARG A 6 -15.06 0.65 -17.49
N ARG A 7 -14.86 1.81 -16.86
CA ARG A 7 -15.56 2.19 -15.63
C ARG A 7 -17.08 2.29 -15.84
N LEU A 8 -17.52 2.86 -16.94
CA LEU A 8 -18.93 2.94 -17.27
C LEU A 8 -19.54 1.54 -17.48
N ILE A 9 -18.91 0.69 -18.29
CA ILE A 9 -19.35 -0.69 -18.50
C ILE A 9 -19.48 -1.43 -17.18
N ARG A 10 -18.47 -1.38 -16.32
CA ARG A 10 -18.48 -2.04 -15.02
C ARG A 10 -19.61 -1.56 -14.11
N LYS A 11 -19.86 -0.25 -14.12
CA LYS A 11 -21.00 0.31 -13.38
C LYS A 11 -22.34 -0.22 -13.89
N THR A 12 -22.49 -0.32 -15.22
CA THR A 12 -23.72 -0.79 -15.86
C THR A 12 -24.01 -2.27 -15.55
N ILE A 13 -22.96 -3.13 -15.51
CA ILE A 13 -23.10 -4.56 -15.23
C ILE A 13 -23.06 -4.91 -13.74
N GLY A 14 -22.97 -3.90 -12.85
CA GLY A 14 -22.88 -4.13 -11.41
C GLY A 14 -21.61 -4.88 -10.98
N PHE A 15 -20.47 -4.68 -11.69
CA PHE A 15 -19.22 -5.35 -11.38
C PHE A 15 -18.70 -4.97 -10.00
N THR A 16 -18.41 -5.98 -9.19
CA THR A 16 -17.74 -5.82 -7.88
C THR A 16 -16.48 -6.68 -7.85
N TYR A 17 -15.45 -6.19 -7.16
CA TYR A 17 -14.25 -6.98 -6.91
C TYR A 17 -14.49 -7.97 -5.78
N SER A 18 -13.86 -9.14 -5.88
CA SER A 18 -13.73 -10.01 -4.70
C SER A 18 -12.83 -9.32 -3.68
N VAL A 19 -13.19 -9.39 -2.41
CA VAL A 19 -12.44 -8.82 -1.29
C VAL A 19 -11.52 -9.83 -0.59
N SER A 20 -11.50 -11.08 -1.06
CA SER A 20 -10.67 -12.16 -0.52
C SER A 20 -10.33 -13.19 -1.58
N TYR A 21 -9.11 -13.73 -1.54
CA TYR A 21 -8.63 -14.82 -2.38
C TYR A 21 -7.79 -15.78 -1.54
N SER A 22 -7.94 -17.09 -1.76
CA SER A 22 -7.10 -18.10 -1.10
C SER A 22 -5.67 -18.03 -1.63
N ARG A 23 -4.82 -17.20 -1.02
CA ARG A 23 -3.42 -17.03 -1.36
C ARG A 23 -2.61 -16.83 -0.08
N LYS A 24 -1.43 -17.43 -0.01
CA LYS A 24 -0.48 -17.25 1.09
C LYS A 24 0.68 -16.40 0.65
N GLY A 25 1.07 -15.45 1.50
CA GLY A 25 2.30 -14.68 1.35
C GLY A 25 3.42 -15.26 2.22
N GLU A 26 4.65 -14.93 1.87
CA GLU A 26 5.84 -15.30 2.63
C GLU A 26 6.46 -14.04 3.25
N PRO A 27 6.47 -13.92 4.59
CA PRO A 27 7.06 -12.78 5.27
C PRO A 27 8.53 -12.59 4.89
N PHE A 28 8.96 -11.34 4.82
CA PHE A 28 10.35 -11.00 4.52
C PHE A 28 11.22 -11.03 5.78
N SER A 29 12.50 -11.32 5.60
CA SER A 29 13.54 -10.88 6.52
C SER A 29 13.88 -9.42 6.18
N LEU A 30 13.64 -8.49 7.09
CA LEU A 30 13.86 -7.06 6.88
C LEU A 30 14.82 -6.51 7.93
N GLN A 31 15.76 -5.66 7.50
CA GLN A 31 16.46 -4.78 8.43
C GLN A 31 15.50 -3.70 8.95
N PRO A 32 15.77 -3.11 10.12
CA PRO A 32 14.96 -2.00 10.62
C PRO A 32 14.81 -0.89 9.55
N PHE A 33 13.61 -0.41 9.41
CA PHE A 33 13.29 0.73 8.54
C PHE A 33 12.93 1.95 9.37
N VAL A 34 12.92 3.12 8.74
CA VAL A 34 12.62 4.39 9.41
C VAL A 34 11.19 4.37 9.94
N ASN A 35 11.02 4.72 11.22
CA ASN A 35 9.71 4.87 11.79
C ASN A 35 8.94 6.01 11.12
N LYS A 36 7.65 5.79 10.90
CA LYS A 36 6.76 6.84 10.38
C LYS A 36 6.40 7.83 11.49
N ASN A 37 5.99 9.02 11.09
CA ASN A 37 5.53 10.05 12.00
C ASN A 37 4.35 9.57 12.82
N SER A 38 4.26 10.03 14.07
CA SER A 38 3.12 9.74 14.93
C SER A 38 1.88 10.45 14.38
N CYS A 39 0.82 9.68 14.17
CA CYS A 39 -0.46 10.20 13.67
C CYS A 39 -1.67 9.47 14.27
N LEU A 40 -1.46 8.36 14.97
CA LEU A 40 -2.46 7.65 15.77
C LEU A 40 -2.17 7.91 17.26
N GLU A 41 -3.18 8.38 17.97
CA GLU A 41 -3.16 8.68 19.40
C GLU A 41 -4.14 7.78 20.16
N GLU A 42 -4.10 7.82 21.49
CA GLU A 42 -5.06 7.11 22.33
C GLU A 42 -6.51 7.49 22.00
N GLY A 43 -7.44 6.55 22.21
CA GLY A 43 -8.87 6.80 21.93
C GLY A 43 -9.24 6.72 20.45
N ASN A 44 -8.42 6.10 19.61
CA ASN A 44 -8.65 5.98 18.14
C ASN A 44 -8.67 7.36 17.44
N VAL A 45 -7.84 8.26 17.88
CA VAL A 45 -7.71 9.60 17.34
C VAL A 45 -6.62 9.62 16.28
N PHE A 46 -6.91 10.21 15.12
CA PHE A 46 -5.94 10.35 14.02
C PHE A 46 -5.70 11.81 13.69
N THR A 47 -4.43 12.18 13.52
CA THR A 47 -4.01 13.51 13.12
C THR A 47 -3.28 13.46 11.79
N PHE A 48 -3.90 13.98 10.73
CA PHE A 48 -3.30 14.16 9.41
C PHE A 48 -3.54 15.59 8.91
N LEU A 49 -2.56 16.19 8.26
CA LEU A 49 -2.67 17.52 7.64
C LEU A 49 -3.18 18.59 8.65
N ASN A 50 -2.70 18.53 9.89
CA ASN A 50 -3.11 19.39 11.00
C ASN A 50 -4.61 19.32 11.35
N GLN A 51 -5.29 18.23 10.99
CA GLN A 51 -6.67 17.97 11.37
C GLN A 51 -6.74 16.67 12.19
N THR A 52 -7.31 16.79 13.39
CA THR A 52 -7.44 15.69 14.35
C THR A 52 -8.88 15.19 14.37
N VAL A 53 -9.07 13.89 14.19
CA VAL A 53 -10.40 13.26 14.09
C VAL A 53 -10.42 11.95 14.87
N VAL A 54 -11.48 11.71 15.64
CA VAL A 54 -11.76 10.38 16.18
C VAL A 54 -12.24 9.47 15.06
N PHE A 55 -11.66 8.29 14.94
CA PHE A 55 -12.06 7.34 13.89
C PHE A 55 -13.55 7.03 13.92
N ASN A 56 -14.20 7.19 12.80
CA ASN A 56 -15.60 6.85 12.59
C ASN A 56 -15.82 6.02 11.33
N SER A 57 -15.08 6.29 10.26
CA SER A 57 -15.22 5.60 8.98
C SER A 57 -13.94 5.70 8.15
N TRP A 58 -13.63 4.66 7.38
CA TRP A 58 -12.58 4.68 6.37
C TRP A 58 -12.84 5.66 5.21
N ASN A 59 -14.10 6.06 5.04
CA ASN A 59 -14.53 6.99 4.00
C ASN A 59 -14.66 8.44 4.50
N GLU A 60 -14.02 8.77 5.63
CA GLU A 60 -14.06 10.12 6.20
C GLU A 60 -13.43 11.14 5.25
N THR A 61 -14.24 12.00 4.65
CA THR A 61 -13.80 12.98 3.66
C THR A 61 -14.17 14.42 4.03
N CYS A 62 -14.69 14.69 5.23
CA CYS A 62 -15.07 16.05 5.63
C CYS A 62 -13.88 17.00 5.68
N TYR A 63 -12.66 16.50 5.88
CA TYR A 63 -11.40 17.25 5.79
C TYR A 63 -10.67 17.08 4.45
N GLY A 64 -11.38 16.62 3.44
CA GLY A 64 -10.87 16.39 2.10
C GLY A 64 -10.36 14.96 1.87
N LYS A 65 -10.27 14.61 0.59
CA LYS A 65 -9.90 13.27 0.15
C LYS A 65 -8.49 12.86 0.58
N LEU A 66 -7.56 13.81 0.63
CA LEU A 66 -6.17 13.54 1.04
C LEU A 66 -6.08 13.13 2.52
N TRP A 67 -6.92 13.68 3.39
CA TRP A 67 -7.02 13.24 4.78
C TRP A 67 -7.44 11.77 4.86
N ALA A 68 -8.52 11.41 4.15
CA ALA A 68 -9.01 10.04 4.08
C ALA A 68 -7.97 9.07 3.46
N TYR A 69 -7.18 9.53 2.50
CA TYR A 69 -6.07 8.78 1.93
C TYR A 69 -5.02 8.44 2.99
N ASN A 70 -4.56 9.44 3.77
CA ASN A 70 -3.59 9.22 4.84
C ASN A 70 -4.08 8.19 5.87
N LEU A 71 -5.36 8.24 6.26
CA LEU A 71 -5.97 7.22 7.12
C LEU A 71 -5.84 5.82 6.50
N ASN A 72 -6.08 5.71 5.20
CA ASN A 72 -6.09 4.45 4.46
C ASN A 72 -4.70 3.96 4.02
N TYR A 73 -3.63 4.76 4.14
CA TYR A 73 -2.24 4.31 3.91
C TYR A 73 -1.74 3.38 5.02
N MET A 74 -2.27 3.55 6.22
CA MET A 74 -1.84 2.81 7.42
C MET A 74 -0.36 2.98 7.78
N ASP A 75 0.24 4.14 7.52
CA ASP A 75 1.60 4.47 7.95
C ASP A 75 1.78 4.37 9.47
N TYR A 76 0.72 4.62 10.22
CA TYR A 76 0.70 4.50 11.68
C TYR A 76 1.01 3.08 12.20
N LEU A 77 0.92 2.04 11.38
CA LEU A 77 1.39 0.70 11.76
C LEU A 77 2.90 0.69 12.07
N HIS A 78 3.63 1.70 11.62
CA HIS A 78 5.08 1.85 11.75
C HIS A 78 5.52 3.09 12.52
N GLN A 79 4.59 3.79 13.17
CA GLN A 79 4.97 4.87 14.09
C GLN A 79 5.59 4.32 15.38
N CYS A 80 6.39 5.14 16.05
CA CYS A 80 7.00 4.77 17.32
C CYS A 80 5.91 4.49 18.37
N GLY A 81 6.06 3.41 19.14
CA GLY A 81 5.15 3.05 20.22
C GLY A 81 3.93 2.20 19.84
N VAL A 82 3.64 2.00 18.55
CA VAL A 82 2.55 1.09 18.14
C VAL A 82 2.94 -0.35 18.43
N SER A 83 2.10 -1.02 19.24
CA SER A 83 2.25 -2.44 19.57
C SER A 83 1.72 -3.34 18.47
N PHE A 84 2.05 -4.65 18.56
CA PHE A 84 1.42 -5.66 17.70
C PHE A 84 -0.10 -5.65 17.81
N GLU A 85 -0.63 -5.62 19.03
CA GLU A 85 -2.10 -5.67 19.24
C GLU A 85 -2.82 -4.43 18.68
N GLU A 86 -2.21 -3.25 18.81
CA GLU A 86 -2.81 -2.04 18.22
C GLU A 86 -2.79 -2.09 16.68
N GLY A 87 -1.68 -2.48 16.07
CA GLY A 87 -1.61 -2.63 14.60
C GLY A 87 -2.54 -3.73 14.08
N LYS A 88 -2.60 -4.87 14.77
CA LYS A 88 -3.54 -5.96 14.47
C LYS A 88 -4.99 -5.48 14.50
N LYS A 89 -5.38 -4.74 15.55
CA LYS A 89 -6.72 -4.16 15.68
C LYS A 89 -7.11 -3.36 14.43
N TRP A 90 -6.23 -2.49 13.94
CA TRP A 90 -6.52 -1.67 12.78
C TRP A 90 -6.59 -2.47 11.48
N ILE A 91 -5.76 -3.50 11.33
CA ILE A 91 -5.85 -4.44 10.18
C ILE A 91 -7.19 -5.18 10.21
N GLU A 92 -7.60 -5.69 11.37
CA GLU A 92 -8.87 -6.43 11.49
C GLU A 92 -10.09 -5.54 11.24
N ILE A 93 -10.14 -4.32 11.80
CA ILE A 93 -11.21 -3.34 11.51
C ILE A 93 -11.27 -3.04 10.01
N PHE A 94 -10.11 -2.86 9.36
CA PHE A 94 -10.09 -2.62 7.92
C PHE A 94 -10.66 -3.80 7.13
N ILE A 95 -10.31 -5.03 7.51
CA ILE A 95 -10.81 -6.25 6.84
C ILE A 95 -12.32 -6.41 7.03
N ASP A 96 -12.84 -6.12 8.22
CA ASP A 96 -14.26 -6.19 8.51
C ASP A 96 -15.05 -5.18 7.69
N ASP A 97 -14.52 -3.98 7.50
CA ASP A 97 -15.17 -2.86 6.81
C ASP A 97 -14.84 -2.79 5.30
N ILE A 98 -14.03 -3.72 4.76
CA ILE A 98 -13.47 -3.59 3.40
C ILE A 98 -14.54 -3.45 2.32
N ALA A 99 -15.69 -4.10 2.47
CA ALA A 99 -16.78 -4.05 1.49
C ALA A 99 -17.41 -2.64 1.39
N GLU A 100 -17.39 -1.88 2.49
CA GLU A 100 -17.92 -0.53 2.61
C GLU A 100 -16.88 0.55 2.26
N ASN A 101 -15.59 0.19 2.27
CA ASN A 101 -14.48 1.12 2.11
C ASN A 101 -14.22 1.45 0.63
N LYS A 102 -14.76 2.59 0.17
CA LYS A 102 -14.59 3.05 -1.22
C LYS A 102 -13.28 3.80 -1.43
N VAL A 103 -12.90 4.66 -0.48
CA VAL A 103 -11.69 5.50 -0.56
C VAL A 103 -10.43 4.63 -0.43
N GLY A 104 -10.43 3.72 0.53
CA GLY A 104 -9.29 2.84 0.75
C GLY A 104 -9.06 1.80 -0.35
N LEU A 105 -10.04 1.55 -1.22
CA LEU A 105 -9.90 0.67 -2.38
C LEU A 105 -9.53 1.40 -3.67
N GLU A 106 -9.19 2.68 -3.59
CA GLU A 106 -8.55 3.38 -4.71
C GLU A 106 -7.06 2.97 -4.84
N PRO A 107 -6.45 3.07 -6.04
CA PRO A 107 -5.10 2.52 -6.29
C PRO A 107 -4.04 3.03 -5.32
N TYR A 108 -3.89 4.34 -5.19
CA TYR A 108 -2.82 4.91 -4.37
C TYR A 108 -2.88 4.50 -2.88
N PRO A 109 -4.05 4.53 -2.19
CA PRO A 109 -4.18 3.93 -0.86
C PRO A 109 -3.84 2.45 -0.80
N ILE A 110 -4.26 1.66 -1.79
CA ILE A 110 -3.90 0.23 -1.84
C ILE A 110 -2.39 0.06 -1.94
N ALA A 111 -1.74 0.85 -2.81
CA ALA A 111 -0.30 0.74 -3.04
C ALA A 111 0.49 0.97 -1.75
N LEU A 112 0.25 2.06 -1.04
CA LEU A 112 0.97 2.36 0.19
C LEU A 112 0.63 1.38 1.32
N ARG A 113 -0.65 1.12 1.55
CA ARG A 113 -1.10 0.16 2.56
C ARG A 113 -0.55 -1.23 2.32
N GLY A 114 -0.48 -1.66 1.07
CA GLY A 114 0.03 -2.98 0.71
C GLY A 114 1.47 -3.20 1.20
N ILE A 115 2.35 -2.23 0.98
CA ILE A 115 3.72 -2.25 1.49
C ILE A 115 3.72 -2.23 3.04
N ASN A 116 2.90 -1.37 3.65
CA ASN A 116 2.82 -1.24 5.10
C ASN A 116 2.33 -2.54 5.78
N TRP A 117 1.34 -3.22 5.21
CA TRP A 117 0.89 -4.52 5.73
C TRP A 117 1.97 -5.60 5.61
N ILE A 118 2.65 -5.69 4.46
CA ILE A 118 3.72 -6.66 4.28
C ILE A 118 4.85 -6.42 5.29
N LYS A 119 5.24 -5.15 5.52
CA LYS A 119 6.22 -4.78 6.54
C LYS A 119 5.76 -5.20 7.95
N PHE A 120 4.50 -4.91 8.30
CA PHE A 120 3.93 -5.26 9.60
C PHE A 120 3.88 -6.78 9.81
N ILE A 121 3.37 -7.52 8.83
CA ILE A 121 3.32 -8.98 8.87
C ILE A 121 4.74 -9.57 9.00
N SER A 122 5.70 -9.03 8.28
CA SER A 122 7.08 -9.50 8.32
C SER A 122 7.74 -9.23 9.68
N LYS A 123 7.50 -8.05 10.26
CA LYS A 123 8.02 -7.66 11.58
C LYS A 123 7.47 -8.55 12.70
N TYR A 124 6.20 -8.86 12.65
CA TYR A 124 5.49 -9.55 13.72
C TYR A 124 5.13 -11.02 13.39
N GLN A 125 5.79 -11.63 12.40
CA GLN A 125 5.46 -12.98 11.91
C GLN A 125 5.38 -14.06 12.99
N ALA A 126 6.17 -13.94 14.07
CA ALA A 126 6.17 -14.89 15.17
C ALA A 126 4.98 -14.73 16.14
N GLN A 127 4.25 -13.61 16.07
CA GLN A 127 3.10 -13.31 16.93
C GLN A 127 1.76 -13.53 16.21
N ILE A 128 1.78 -13.61 14.88
CA ILE A 128 0.59 -13.75 14.04
C ILE A 128 0.21 -15.24 13.98
N THR A 129 -1.01 -15.59 14.34
CA THR A 129 -1.52 -16.96 14.20
C THR A 129 -1.74 -17.32 12.72
N GLU A 130 -1.71 -18.61 12.39
CA GLU A 130 -1.93 -19.09 11.02
C GLU A 130 -3.29 -18.63 10.46
N LYS A 131 -4.33 -18.57 11.31
CA LYS A 131 -5.68 -18.13 10.92
C LYS A 131 -5.71 -16.64 10.58
N GLU A 132 -5.08 -15.81 11.39
CA GLU A 132 -4.95 -14.37 11.15
C GLU A 132 -4.16 -14.13 9.87
N LYS A 133 -3.00 -14.78 9.75
CA LYS A 133 -2.17 -14.66 8.56
C LYS A 133 -2.91 -15.04 7.28
N GLN A 134 -3.64 -16.15 7.29
CA GLN A 134 -4.44 -16.59 6.14
C GLN A 134 -5.50 -15.54 5.77
N ARG A 135 -6.18 -14.95 6.75
CA ARG A 135 -7.20 -13.92 6.55
C ARG A 135 -6.59 -12.65 5.98
N TRP A 136 -5.47 -12.19 6.55
CA TRP A 136 -4.78 -10.97 6.12
C TRP A 136 -4.21 -11.12 4.71
N ASP A 137 -3.53 -12.23 4.45
CA ASP A 137 -2.98 -12.55 3.13
C ASP A 137 -4.07 -12.59 2.05
N ALA A 138 -5.19 -13.26 2.33
CA ALA A 138 -6.28 -13.41 1.39
C ALA A 138 -6.92 -12.05 1.02
N THR A 139 -7.07 -11.17 2.00
CA THR A 139 -7.62 -9.83 1.82
C THR A 139 -6.62 -8.89 1.15
N LEU A 140 -5.35 -8.97 1.52
CA LEU A 140 -4.30 -8.16 0.91
C LEU A 140 -4.08 -8.55 -0.56
N TYR A 141 -4.10 -9.83 -0.90
CA TYR A 141 -4.00 -10.28 -2.30
C TYR A 141 -5.17 -9.75 -3.14
N ALA A 142 -6.38 -9.72 -2.58
CA ALA A 142 -7.54 -9.13 -3.25
C ALA A 142 -7.32 -7.64 -3.58
N GLN A 143 -6.76 -6.88 -2.65
CA GLN A 143 -6.41 -5.47 -2.87
C GLN A 143 -5.39 -5.33 -4.00
N TYR A 144 -4.37 -6.17 -4.06
CA TYR A 144 -3.40 -6.16 -5.16
C TYR A 144 -4.01 -6.53 -6.51
N LYS A 145 -5.04 -7.38 -6.56
CA LYS A 145 -5.82 -7.62 -7.79
C LYS A 145 -6.59 -6.37 -8.22
N ILE A 146 -7.13 -5.61 -7.26
CA ILE A 146 -7.79 -4.31 -7.54
C ILE A 146 -6.76 -3.31 -8.07
N LEU A 147 -5.60 -3.18 -7.42
CA LEU A 147 -4.52 -2.29 -7.83
C LEU A 147 -4.05 -2.59 -9.25
N LEU A 148 -3.70 -3.85 -9.54
CA LEU A 148 -3.25 -4.28 -10.86
C LEU A 148 -4.23 -3.91 -11.98
N ASP A 149 -5.52 -4.00 -11.68
CA ASP A 149 -6.58 -3.71 -12.65
C ASP A 149 -6.86 -2.20 -12.80
N ASN A 150 -6.35 -1.36 -11.90
CA ASN A 150 -6.60 0.07 -11.87
C ASN A 150 -5.33 0.93 -11.83
N LEU A 151 -4.21 0.43 -12.32
CA LEU A 151 -2.95 1.18 -12.36
C LEU A 151 -3.12 2.59 -12.92
N GLU A 152 -2.49 3.57 -12.29
CA GLU A 152 -2.75 4.99 -12.52
C GLU A 152 -1.97 5.58 -13.72
N TYR A 153 -2.00 4.92 -14.87
CA TYR A 153 -1.38 5.39 -16.13
C TYR A 153 -1.82 6.77 -16.59
N HIS A 154 -2.93 7.26 -16.07
CA HIS A 154 -3.51 8.55 -16.48
C HIS A 154 -3.07 9.70 -15.58
N LEU A 155 -2.43 9.40 -14.49
CA LEU A 155 -1.78 10.36 -13.60
C LEU A 155 -0.28 10.34 -13.90
N LEU A 156 0.29 11.50 -14.06
CA LEU A 156 1.73 11.66 -14.23
C LEU A 156 2.41 11.71 -12.85
N GLY A 157 3.73 11.59 -12.83
CA GLY A 157 4.51 11.69 -11.62
C GLY A 157 4.58 10.39 -10.83
N ASN A 158 4.63 10.49 -9.52
CA ASN A 158 4.93 9.37 -8.63
C ASN A 158 3.81 8.31 -8.47
N HIS A 159 2.58 8.58 -8.94
CA HIS A 159 1.46 7.65 -8.73
C HIS A 159 1.71 6.25 -9.32
N LEU A 160 2.01 6.20 -10.63
CA LEU A 160 2.27 4.92 -11.30
C LEU A 160 3.55 4.25 -10.77
N LEU A 161 4.52 5.04 -10.32
CA LEU A 161 5.75 4.55 -9.71
C LEU A 161 5.48 3.90 -8.35
N GLU A 162 4.63 4.50 -7.50
CA GLU A 162 4.19 3.89 -6.23
C GLU A 162 3.39 2.61 -6.46
N ASP A 163 2.48 2.58 -7.45
CA ASP A 163 1.78 1.37 -7.86
C ASP A 163 2.77 0.25 -8.22
N ALA A 164 3.83 0.59 -8.97
CA ALA A 164 4.83 -0.35 -9.42
C ALA A 164 5.70 -0.89 -8.27
N PHE A 165 6.13 -0.04 -7.33
CA PHE A 165 6.82 -0.49 -6.12
C PHE A 165 5.96 -1.45 -5.30
N SER A 166 4.70 -1.12 -5.11
CA SER A 166 3.78 -1.95 -4.36
C SER A 166 3.54 -3.30 -5.02
N LEU A 167 3.37 -3.33 -6.34
CA LEU A 167 3.28 -4.58 -7.10
C LEU A 167 4.57 -5.42 -7.04
N LEU A 168 5.75 -4.79 -6.99
CA LEU A 168 7.02 -5.52 -6.77
C LEU A 168 6.99 -6.24 -5.43
N TRP A 169 6.60 -5.54 -4.37
CA TRP A 169 6.45 -6.12 -3.05
C TRP A 169 5.46 -7.28 -3.04
N ALA A 170 4.31 -7.12 -3.71
CA ALA A 170 3.32 -8.19 -3.85
C ALA A 170 3.88 -9.40 -4.61
N GLY A 171 4.55 -9.17 -5.73
CA GLY A 171 5.17 -10.23 -6.54
C GLY A 171 6.15 -11.06 -5.73
N LEU A 172 7.01 -10.40 -4.96
CA LEU A 172 7.97 -11.06 -4.09
C LEU A 172 7.29 -11.77 -2.90
N TYR A 173 6.33 -11.11 -2.25
CA TYR A 173 5.64 -11.63 -1.07
C TYR A 173 4.79 -12.86 -1.38
N TYR A 174 4.03 -12.83 -2.48
CA TYR A 174 3.15 -13.93 -2.91
C TYR A 174 3.81 -14.93 -3.85
N ARG A 175 5.07 -14.73 -4.23
CA ARG A 175 5.75 -15.45 -5.31
C ARG A 175 4.87 -15.47 -6.57
N ASP A 176 4.36 -14.31 -6.92
CA ASP A 176 3.49 -14.12 -8.07
C ASP A 176 4.31 -13.50 -9.21
N GLU A 177 4.71 -14.36 -10.17
CA GLU A 177 5.54 -13.96 -11.30
C GLU A 177 4.86 -12.87 -12.16
N PHE A 178 3.55 -12.91 -12.28
CA PHE A 178 2.84 -11.90 -13.06
C PHE A 178 2.93 -10.51 -12.44
N PHE A 179 2.74 -10.40 -11.11
CA PHE A 179 2.95 -9.13 -10.39
C PHE A 179 4.39 -8.67 -10.52
N TYR A 180 5.35 -9.58 -10.35
CA TYR A 180 6.77 -9.28 -10.44
C TYR A 180 7.19 -8.74 -11.82
N LEU A 181 6.84 -9.44 -12.90
CA LEU A 181 7.17 -9.02 -14.26
C LEU A 181 6.50 -7.70 -14.63
N LYS A 182 5.24 -7.51 -14.22
CA LYS A 182 4.52 -6.27 -14.43
C LYS A 182 5.18 -5.10 -13.71
N ALA A 183 5.53 -5.28 -12.44
CA ALA A 183 6.21 -4.28 -11.63
C ALA A 183 7.60 -3.93 -12.19
N SER A 184 8.41 -4.94 -12.51
CA SER A 184 9.77 -4.75 -13.04
C SER A 184 9.77 -3.95 -14.35
N GLY A 185 8.82 -4.25 -15.26
CA GLY A 185 8.69 -3.51 -16.51
C GLY A 185 8.26 -2.05 -16.30
N LEU A 186 7.36 -1.80 -15.34
CA LEU A 186 6.95 -0.44 -14.98
C LEU A 186 8.07 0.32 -14.29
N LEU A 187 8.71 -0.28 -13.27
CA LEU A 187 9.80 0.35 -12.52
C LEU A 187 10.95 0.75 -13.44
N LYS A 188 11.36 -0.15 -14.35
CA LYS A 188 12.41 0.19 -15.31
C LYS A 188 12.05 1.44 -16.10
N LYS A 189 10.85 1.47 -16.68
CA LYS A 189 10.41 2.61 -17.51
C LYS A 189 10.27 3.90 -16.69
N GLU A 190 9.58 3.85 -15.56
CA GLU A 190 9.29 5.04 -14.76
C GLU A 190 10.56 5.61 -14.08
N LEU A 191 11.50 4.75 -13.65
CA LEU A 191 12.78 5.21 -13.09
C LEU A 191 13.68 5.84 -14.16
N GLU A 192 13.71 5.27 -15.38
CA GLU A 192 14.43 5.88 -16.51
C GLU A 192 13.85 7.26 -16.88
N GLU A 193 12.54 7.47 -16.74
CA GLU A 193 11.86 8.74 -17.01
C GLU A 193 12.02 9.75 -15.87
N GLN A 194 11.92 9.29 -14.61
CA GLN A 194 11.79 10.18 -13.45
C GLN A 194 13.10 10.50 -12.74
N ILE A 195 14.19 9.75 -13.00
CA ILE A 195 15.50 10.03 -12.43
C ILE A 195 16.37 10.71 -13.46
N LEU A 196 16.79 11.94 -13.14
CA LEU A 196 17.68 12.74 -13.98
C LEU A 196 19.12 12.22 -13.92
N SER A 197 19.98 12.68 -14.83
CA SER A 197 21.37 12.26 -14.94
C SER A 197 22.24 12.58 -13.71
N ASP A 198 21.80 13.55 -12.89
CA ASP A 198 22.45 13.90 -11.61
C ASP A 198 21.90 13.10 -10.42
N GLY A 199 20.93 12.20 -10.66
CA GLY A 199 20.27 11.39 -9.64
C GLY A 199 19.06 12.07 -8.99
N GLY A 200 18.73 13.30 -9.36
CA GLY A 200 17.57 14.04 -8.85
C GLY A 200 16.26 13.52 -9.43
N HIS A 201 15.17 13.67 -8.69
CA HIS A 201 13.83 13.43 -9.21
C HIS A 201 13.40 14.55 -10.16
N TYR A 202 12.81 14.22 -11.30
CA TYR A 202 12.49 15.16 -12.38
C TYR A 202 11.51 16.29 -12.01
N GLU A 203 10.68 16.11 -10.98
CA GLU A 203 9.80 17.16 -10.46
C GLU A 203 10.56 18.25 -9.66
N LEU A 204 11.86 18.08 -9.41
CA LEU A 204 12.73 19.01 -8.68
C LEU A 204 12.20 19.38 -7.29
N SER A 205 11.44 18.47 -6.68
CA SER A 205 10.89 18.60 -5.34
C SER A 205 11.66 17.72 -4.35
N PRO A 206 12.26 18.29 -3.30
CA PRO A 206 12.92 17.50 -2.25
C PRO A 206 12.02 16.43 -1.66
N MET A 207 10.73 16.75 -1.43
CA MET A 207 9.75 15.82 -0.88
C MET A 207 9.56 14.57 -1.76
N TYR A 208 9.39 14.75 -3.08
CA TYR A 208 9.23 13.59 -3.99
C TYR A 208 10.53 12.80 -4.14
N HIS A 209 11.67 13.47 -4.10
CA HIS A 209 12.96 12.80 -4.09
C HIS A 209 13.14 11.92 -2.84
N GLU A 210 12.79 12.42 -1.66
CA GLU A 210 12.84 11.66 -0.41
C GLU A 210 11.87 10.47 -0.41
N ILE A 211 10.64 10.63 -0.92
CA ILE A 211 9.67 9.54 -1.06
C ILE A 211 10.24 8.43 -1.94
N LEU A 212 10.80 8.80 -3.09
CA LEU A 212 11.39 7.82 -4.01
C LEU A 212 12.60 7.11 -3.39
N LEU A 213 13.46 7.86 -2.69
CA LEU A 213 14.62 7.28 -2.00
C LEU A 213 14.17 6.28 -0.91
N ASP A 214 13.15 6.59 -0.12
CA ASP A 214 12.58 5.68 0.90
C ASP A 214 12.11 4.37 0.24
N ARG A 215 11.41 4.44 -0.90
CA ARG A 215 10.98 3.25 -1.65
C ARG A 215 12.13 2.41 -2.21
N LEU A 216 13.15 3.07 -2.75
CA LEU A 216 14.34 2.37 -3.26
C LEU A 216 15.12 1.69 -2.14
N LEU A 217 15.29 2.33 -0.99
CA LEU A 217 15.92 1.73 0.19
C LEU A 217 15.13 0.51 0.70
N ASP A 218 13.81 0.60 0.72
CA ASP A 218 12.93 -0.52 1.04
C ASP A 218 13.14 -1.71 0.07
N CYS A 219 13.22 -1.45 -1.23
CA CYS A 219 13.48 -2.47 -2.24
C CYS A 219 14.87 -3.10 -2.08
N VAL A 220 15.90 -2.30 -1.79
CA VAL A 220 17.25 -2.79 -1.49
C VAL A 220 17.24 -3.68 -0.24
N ASN A 221 16.49 -3.28 0.81
CA ASN A 221 16.34 -4.05 2.04
C ASN A 221 15.73 -5.43 1.74
N VAL A 222 14.64 -5.49 0.96
CA VAL A 222 14.03 -6.76 0.54
C VAL A 222 15.00 -7.59 -0.29
N ALA A 223 15.64 -7.00 -1.30
CA ALA A 223 16.50 -7.71 -2.22
C ALA A 223 17.76 -8.31 -1.54
N LYS A 224 18.36 -7.57 -0.60
CA LYS A 224 19.57 -8.04 0.11
C LYS A 224 19.30 -9.17 1.11
N ASN A 225 18.12 -9.18 1.71
CA ASN A 225 17.82 -10.10 2.80
C ASN A 225 16.92 -11.28 2.39
N ASN A 226 16.44 -11.30 1.13
CA ASN A 226 15.53 -12.35 0.66
C ASN A 226 15.89 -12.75 -0.79
N LEU A 227 16.50 -13.90 -0.96
CA LEU A 227 16.81 -14.47 -2.29
C LEU A 227 15.58 -15.26 -2.78
N ARG A 228 14.67 -14.62 -3.52
CA ARG A 228 13.39 -15.22 -3.94
C ARG A 228 13.22 -15.36 -5.45
N PHE A 229 13.90 -14.51 -6.23
CA PHE A 229 13.90 -14.52 -7.70
C PHE A 229 15.30 -14.30 -8.25
#